data_6e9127c0614efd7afa4f7944ce1f7aa0
#
_entry.id   6e9127c0614efd7afa4f7944ce1f7aa0
#
_cell.length_a   1.000
_cell.length_b   1.000
_cell.length_c   1.000
_cell.angle_alpha   90.00
_cell.angle_beta   90.00
_cell.angle_gamma   90.00
#
_symmetry.space_group_name_H-M   'P 1'
#
loop_
_entity.id
_entity.type
_entity.pdbx_description
1 polymer ?
#
loop_
_entity_poly.entity_id
_entity_poly.type
_entity_poly.pdbx_seq_one_letter_code
_entity_poly.pdbx_strand_id
1 'polypeptide(L)'
;MKRILFIFYIIIFSIVSAFALSPEEEYDCLYKDLRNLSTFGYKGTLDYNTGKSDGTPILTQGCFYQTSLNTDFAVDGKGFFKVLDENGKIFYSRYGYLIINTDSRLAIRCNNKIYYLPVEPLPDSYSYEEIRIYSNGNIASKYYTGNNSKVSKVLGTIELYDITADNIKSYDGFVIQTKNEPEKIQNGRIIQGVLEGSSVYLNQTLLRMLFLLEQMDKTLVKCKETKIYIIKHLMETDFQEYYQKLLTDDILGIHNLKYLDDFTIFLERNYK
;
A
#
# COMPACT_ATOMS: atom_id res chain seq x y z
N MET A 1 26.53 -4.99 40.82
CA MET A 1 25.85 -4.00 39.98
C MET A 1 26.22 -4.12 38.48
N LYS A 2 27.49 -4.01 38.06
CA LYS A 2 27.86 -4.04 36.63
C LYS A 2 27.45 -5.32 35.89
N ARG A 3 27.52 -6.51 36.54
CA ARG A 3 27.07 -7.79 35.91
C ARG A 3 25.54 -7.88 35.72
N ILE A 4 24.76 -7.31 36.63
CA ILE A 4 23.29 -7.29 36.51
C ILE A 4 22.84 -6.34 35.40
N LEU A 5 23.51 -5.17 35.26
CA LEU A 5 23.26 -4.23 34.14
C LEU A 5 23.60 -4.88 32.78
N PHE A 6 24.69 -5.64 32.72
CA PHE A 6 25.10 -6.33 31.48
C PHE A 6 24.13 -7.43 31.07
N ILE A 7 23.62 -8.20 32.04
CA ILE A 7 22.57 -9.21 31.78
C ILE A 7 21.26 -8.55 31.35
N PHE A 8 20.86 -7.45 31.98
CA PHE A 8 19.69 -6.67 31.57
C PHE A 8 19.86 -6.09 30.15
N TYR A 9 21.03 -5.61 29.80
CA TYR A 9 21.34 -5.12 28.45
C TYR A 9 21.26 -6.23 27.40
N ILE A 10 21.81 -7.43 27.71
CA ILE A 10 21.71 -8.60 26.81
C ILE A 10 20.25 -9.05 26.67
N ILE A 11 19.45 -9.08 27.74
CA ILE A 11 18.03 -9.46 27.68
C ILE A 11 17.23 -8.44 26.87
N ILE A 12 17.44 -7.13 27.08
CA ILE A 12 16.78 -6.09 26.30
C ILE A 12 17.18 -6.17 24.83
N PHE A 13 18.47 -6.37 24.53
CA PHE A 13 18.96 -6.50 23.17
C PHE A 13 18.40 -7.76 22.46
N SER A 14 18.28 -8.89 23.16
CA SER A 14 17.68 -10.11 22.64
C SER A 14 16.16 -10.00 22.45
N ILE A 15 15.46 -9.20 23.26
CA ILE A 15 14.02 -8.95 23.09
C ILE A 15 13.78 -8.01 21.90
N VAL A 16 14.61 -7.00 21.69
CA VAL A 16 14.47 -6.09 20.53
C VAL A 16 14.77 -6.81 19.21
N SER A 17 15.75 -7.73 19.20
CA SER A 17 16.03 -8.55 18.00
C SER A 17 14.98 -9.64 17.70
N ALA A 18 14.15 -10.01 18.67
CA ALA A 18 13.10 -11.03 18.49
C ALA A 18 11.86 -10.51 17.75
N PHE A 19 11.76 -9.19 17.48
CA PHE A 19 10.64 -8.57 16.78
C PHE A 19 11.00 -8.01 15.39
N ALA A 20 12.24 -8.03 15.00
CA ALA A 20 12.65 -7.62 13.65
C ALA A 20 12.50 -8.81 12.68
N LEU A 21 12.02 -8.53 11.45
CA LEU A 21 12.04 -9.52 10.37
C LEU A 21 13.49 -9.94 10.09
N SER A 22 13.68 -11.20 9.71
CA SER A 22 14.97 -11.63 9.16
C SER A 22 15.22 -10.90 7.83
N PRO A 23 16.49 -10.77 7.38
CA PRO A 23 16.80 -10.20 6.08
C PRO A 23 16.07 -10.90 4.92
N GLU A 24 15.86 -12.20 5.03
CA GLU A 24 15.14 -13.01 4.04
C GLU A 24 13.64 -12.65 4.01
N GLU A 25 13.00 -12.55 5.16
CA GLU A 25 11.57 -12.17 5.26
C GLU A 25 11.35 -10.74 4.78
N GLU A 26 12.26 -9.83 5.11
CA GLU A 26 12.22 -8.45 4.61
C GLU A 26 12.40 -8.40 3.09
N TYR A 27 13.33 -9.19 2.54
CA TYR A 27 13.54 -9.29 1.10
C TYR A 27 12.29 -9.82 0.39
N ASP A 28 11.59 -10.80 0.94
CA ASP A 28 10.35 -11.35 0.39
C ASP A 28 9.22 -10.29 0.38
N CYS A 29 9.13 -9.46 1.41
CA CYS A 29 8.21 -8.33 1.45
C CYS A 29 8.51 -7.31 0.34
N LEU A 30 9.77 -6.91 0.18
CA LEU A 30 10.20 -5.99 -0.90
C LEU A 30 9.95 -6.58 -2.29
N TYR A 31 10.18 -7.88 -2.45
CA TYR A 31 9.88 -8.58 -3.70
C TYR A 31 8.37 -8.58 -4.02
N LYS A 32 7.53 -8.74 -3.00
CA LYS A 32 6.07 -8.59 -3.13
C LYS A 32 5.70 -7.17 -3.56
N ASP A 33 6.33 -6.15 -2.99
CA ASP A 33 6.12 -4.75 -3.36
C ASP A 33 6.51 -4.50 -4.83
N LEU A 34 7.64 -4.99 -5.28
CA LEU A 34 8.06 -4.88 -6.68
C LEU A 34 7.07 -5.52 -7.66
N ARG A 35 6.53 -6.68 -7.31
CA ARG A 35 5.52 -7.36 -8.14
C ARG A 35 4.22 -6.58 -8.25
N ASN A 36 3.95 -5.69 -7.30
CA ASN A 36 2.76 -4.86 -7.25
C ASN A 36 3.01 -3.39 -7.60
N LEU A 37 4.16 -3.08 -8.21
CA LEU A 37 4.52 -1.72 -8.62
C LEU A 37 3.48 -1.07 -9.54
N SER A 38 2.88 -1.85 -10.45
CA SER A 38 1.87 -1.39 -11.40
C SER A 38 0.44 -1.74 -10.97
N THR A 39 0.23 -2.22 -9.74
CA THR A 39 -1.08 -2.67 -9.26
C THR A 39 -1.84 -1.51 -8.63
N PHE A 40 -3.00 -1.19 -9.15
CA PHE A 40 -3.83 -0.10 -8.62
C PHE A 40 -4.19 -0.31 -7.15
N GLY A 41 -4.21 0.78 -6.38
CA GLY A 41 -4.59 0.80 -4.97
C GLY A 41 -3.68 0.02 -4.02
N TYR A 42 -2.61 -0.60 -4.55
CA TYR A 42 -1.66 -1.31 -3.71
C TYR A 42 -0.84 -0.33 -2.87
N LYS A 43 -0.72 -0.62 -1.59
CA LYS A 43 0.12 0.14 -0.66
C LYS A 43 1.40 -0.64 -0.37
N GLY A 44 2.53 -0.09 -0.80
CA GLY A 44 3.84 -0.64 -0.50
C GLY A 44 4.18 -0.57 0.97
N THR A 45 5.27 -1.17 1.37
CA THR A 45 5.72 -1.27 2.76
C THR A 45 6.88 -0.31 3.00
N LEU A 46 6.76 0.54 4.02
CA LEU A 46 7.77 1.55 4.34
C LEU A 46 8.80 1.04 5.36
N ASP A 47 8.34 0.34 6.39
CA ASP A 47 9.17 -0.06 7.52
C ASP A 47 8.95 -1.53 7.86
N TYR A 48 10.00 -2.31 7.66
CA TYR A 48 10.03 -3.75 7.93
C TYR A 48 10.51 -4.06 9.36
N ASN A 49 11.02 -3.05 10.09
CA ASN A 49 11.58 -3.23 11.43
C ASN A 49 10.59 -2.99 12.59
N THR A 50 9.30 -2.80 12.30
CA THR A 50 8.29 -2.50 13.33
C THR A 50 7.85 -3.69 14.17
N GLY A 51 8.46 -4.87 14.00
CA GLY A 51 8.05 -6.10 14.69
C GLY A 51 6.66 -6.63 14.24
N LYS A 52 6.12 -6.12 13.14
CA LYS A 52 4.94 -6.64 12.48
C LYS A 52 5.38 -7.47 11.28
N SER A 53 4.88 -8.69 11.15
CA SER A 53 5.20 -9.61 10.07
C SER A 53 4.97 -9.06 8.66
N ASP A 54 4.15 -8.02 8.53
CA ASP A 54 3.75 -7.43 7.25
C ASP A 54 4.31 -6.01 7.05
N GLY A 55 5.16 -5.50 7.95
CA GLY A 55 5.70 -4.14 7.91
C GLY A 55 4.65 -3.03 8.17
N THR A 56 5.03 -1.78 7.93
CA THR A 56 4.12 -0.63 7.99
C THR A 56 3.79 -0.17 6.58
N PRO A 57 2.50 -0.09 6.17
CA PRO A 57 2.16 0.34 4.82
C PRO A 57 2.46 1.81 4.58
N ILE A 58 2.80 2.14 3.33
CA ILE A 58 2.90 3.52 2.86
C ILE A 58 1.49 4.08 2.72
N LEU A 59 1.08 4.94 3.66
CA LEU A 59 -0.28 5.49 3.72
C LEU A 59 -0.51 6.67 2.76
N THR A 60 0.56 7.19 2.15
CA THR A 60 0.48 8.31 1.21
C THR A 60 -0.23 7.92 -0.09
N GLN A 61 -0.78 8.92 -0.77
CA GLN A 61 -1.46 8.78 -2.04
C GLN A 61 -0.47 8.42 -3.16
N GLY A 62 -0.86 7.47 -4.02
CA GLY A 62 -0.18 7.16 -5.28
C GLY A 62 -0.58 8.11 -6.42
N CYS A 63 0.00 7.90 -7.61
CA CYS A 63 -0.38 8.64 -8.81
C CYS A 63 -1.80 8.26 -9.27
N PHE A 64 -2.49 9.18 -9.95
CA PHE A 64 -3.80 8.92 -10.53
C PHE A 64 -3.72 8.49 -11.99
N TYR A 65 -4.56 7.51 -12.34
CA TYR A 65 -4.71 7.00 -13.70
C TYR A 65 -6.17 7.08 -14.12
N GLN A 66 -6.44 7.79 -15.21
CA GLN A 66 -7.79 7.90 -15.75
C GLN A 66 -8.20 6.61 -16.46
N THR A 67 -9.33 6.04 -16.06
CA THR A 67 -9.89 4.80 -16.64
C THR A 67 -11.17 5.06 -17.43
N SER A 68 -11.89 6.12 -17.11
CA SER A 68 -13.21 6.48 -17.67
C SER A 68 -14.32 5.44 -17.39
N LEU A 69 -14.08 4.47 -16.50
CA LEU A 69 -15.10 3.51 -16.08
C LEU A 69 -15.92 4.07 -14.91
N ASN A 70 -17.24 3.94 -15.00
CA ASN A 70 -18.15 4.52 -13.99
C ASN A 70 -18.08 3.87 -12.62
N THR A 71 -17.54 2.67 -12.54
CA THR A 71 -17.32 1.94 -11.27
C THR A 71 -15.97 2.21 -10.65
N ASP A 72 -15.03 2.82 -11.39
CA ASP A 72 -13.72 3.13 -10.85
C ASP A 72 -13.75 4.46 -10.11
N PHE A 73 -13.04 4.50 -8.99
CA PHE A 73 -12.84 5.74 -8.26
C PHE A 73 -11.51 5.77 -7.50
N ALA A 74 -11.04 6.96 -7.20
CA ALA A 74 -9.89 7.19 -6.33
C ALA A 74 -10.26 8.17 -5.21
N VAL A 75 -9.57 8.05 -4.09
CA VAL A 75 -9.66 8.99 -2.98
C VAL A 75 -8.62 10.09 -3.21
N ASP A 76 -9.05 11.34 -3.29
CA ASP A 76 -8.19 12.51 -3.45
C ASP A 76 -7.81 13.07 -2.07
N GLY A 77 -6.53 12.99 -1.74
CA GLY A 77 -6.00 13.36 -0.44
C GLY A 77 -5.94 12.21 0.56
N LYS A 78 -6.09 12.52 1.84
CA LYS A 78 -6.01 11.55 2.95
C LYS A 78 -7.25 10.66 3.05
N GLY A 79 -7.10 9.51 3.69
CA GLY A 79 -8.18 8.63 4.10
C GLY A 79 -8.29 7.35 3.28
N PHE A 80 -9.01 6.42 3.83
CA PHE A 80 -9.28 5.10 3.28
C PHE A 80 -10.79 4.86 3.37
N PHE A 81 -11.38 4.26 2.36
CA PHE A 81 -12.80 3.93 2.40
C PHE A 81 -13.05 2.58 3.08
N LYS A 82 -14.19 2.47 3.75
CA LYS A 82 -14.64 1.27 4.46
C LYS A 82 -15.16 0.22 3.48
N VAL A 83 -14.77 -1.04 3.72
CA VAL A 83 -15.33 -2.23 3.07
C VAL A 83 -15.58 -3.32 4.10
N LEU A 84 -16.44 -4.26 3.77
CA LEU A 84 -16.84 -5.39 4.62
C LEU A 84 -16.50 -6.71 3.92
N ASP A 85 -15.94 -7.67 4.63
CA ASP A 85 -15.86 -9.04 4.13
C ASP A 85 -17.23 -9.75 4.15
N GLU A 86 -17.29 -11.00 3.70
CA GLU A 86 -18.50 -11.82 3.66
C GLU A 86 -19.13 -12.03 5.05
N ASN A 87 -18.35 -11.91 6.12
CA ASN A 87 -18.80 -12.06 7.50
C ASN A 87 -19.18 -10.71 8.14
N GLY A 88 -19.15 -9.61 7.39
CA GLY A 88 -19.42 -8.26 7.89
C GLY A 88 -18.26 -7.64 8.67
N LYS A 89 -17.07 -8.23 8.64
CA LYS A 89 -15.89 -7.66 9.28
C LYS A 89 -15.38 -6.47 8.51
N ILE A 90 -15.01 -5.40 9.23
CA ILE A 90 -14.62 -4.12 8.67
C ILE A 90 -13.14 -4.13 8.26
N PHE A 91 -12.88 -3.60 7.07
CA PHE A 91 -11.58 -3.30 6.52
C PHE A 91 -11.60 -1.93 5.83
N TYR A 92 -10.42 -1.42 5.50
CA TYR A 92 -10.25 -0.12 4.84
C TYR A 92 -9.34 -0.28 3.63
N SER A 93 -9.64 0.43 2.53
CA SER A 93 -8.93 0.28 1.26
C SER A 93 -8.73 1.62 0.53
N ARG A 94 -7.78 1.61 -0.40
CA ARG A 94 -7.57 2.61 -1.46
C ARG A 94 -7.81 2.03 -2.86
N TYR A 95 -8.11 0.73 -2.96
CA TYR A 95 -8.33 0.03 -4.22
C TYR A 95 -9.75 0.27 -4.73
N GLY A 96 -9.92 1.33 -5.52
CA GLY A 96 -11.25 1.78 -6.00
C GLY A 96 -11.73 1.13 -7.30
N TYR A 97 -11.17 0.01 -7.74
CA TYR A 97 -11.68 -0.79 -8.84
C TYR A 97 -12.89 -1.61 -8.37
N LEU A 98 -14.11 -1.08 -8.59
CA LEU A 98 -15.32 -1.77 -8.18
C LEU A 98 -15.78 -2.78 -9.22
N ILE A 99 -16.18 -3.92 -8.70
CA ILE A 99 -16.96 -4.93 -9.44
C ILE A 99 -18.41 -4.92 -8.92
N ILE A 100 -19.32 -5.36 -9.77
CA ILE A 100 -20.70 -5.64 -9.38
C ILE A 100 -20.80 -7.16 -9.22
N ASN A 101 -21.11 -7.60 -8.01
CA ASN A 101 -21.26 -9.04 -7.73
C ASN A 101 -22.62 -9.58 -8.21
N THR A 102 -22.80 -10.89 -8.18
CA THR A 102 -24.03 -11.59 -8.62
C THR A 102 -25.29 -11.18 -7.86
N ASP A 103 -25.14 -10.67 -6.63
CA ASP A 103 -26.19 -10.11 -5.78
C ASP A 103 -26.41 -8.59 -5.98
N SER A 104 -25.91 -8.02 -7.09
CA SER A 104 -25.97 -6.60 -7.45
C SER A 104 -25.27 -5.67 -6.45
N ARG A 105 -24.40 -6.17 -5.57
CA ARG A 105 -23.64 -5.38 -4.62
C ARG A 105 -22.34 -4.88 -5.24
N LEU A 106 -21.98 -3.63 -4.92
CA LEU A 106 -20.68 -3.06 -5.25
C LEU A 106 -19.61 -3.63 -4.33
N ALA A 107 -18.52 -4.11 -4.89
CA ALA A 107 -17.45 -4.77 -4.16
C ALA A 107 -16.08 -4.51 -4.81
N ILE A 108 -15.01 -4.71 -4.07
CA ILE A 108 -13.65 -4.85 -4.59
C ILE A 108 -13.21 -6.31 -4.48
N ARG A 109 -12.36 -6.74 -5.40
CA ARG A 109 -11.74 -8.08 -5.35
C ARG A 109 -10.23 -7.94 -5.29
N CYS A 110 -9.63 -8.41 -4.22
CA CYS A 110 -8.18 -8.44 -4.05
C CYS A 110 -7.77 -9.72 -3.30
N ASN A 111 -6.59 -10.26 -3.64
CA ASN A 111 -6.04 -11.49 -3.05
C ASN A 111 -7.05 -12.65 -2.99
N ASN A 112 -7.84 -12.84 -4.07
CA ASN A 112 -8.91 -13.85 -4.17
C ASN A 112 -10.04 -13.73 -3.14
N LYS A 113 -10.18 -12.57 -2.49
CA LYS A 113 -11.25 -12.25 -1.56
C LYS A 113 -12.12 -11.12 -2.12
N ILE A 114 -13.39 -11.13 -1.72
CA ILE A 114 -14.36 -10.09 -2.07
C ILE A 114 -14.65 -9.27 -0.81
N TYR A 115 -14.64 -7.95 -0.98
CA TYR A 115 -15.00 -7.00 0.07
C TYR A 115 -16.06 -6.05 -0.46
N TYR A 116 -17.17 -5.94 0.24
CA TYR A 116 -18.34 -5.18 -0.18
C TYR A 116 -18.29 -3.74 0.34
N LEU A 117 -18.71 -2.80 -0.50
CA LEU A 117 -19.01 -1.45 -0.03
C LEU A 117 -20.25 -1.49 0.88
N PRO A 118 -20.26 -0.74 1.99
CA PRO A 118 -21.40 -0.67 2.90
C PRO A 118 -22.50 0.27 2.34
N VAL A 119 -22.99 -0.04 1.15
CA VAL A 119 -24.07 0.67 0.46
C VAL A 119 -25.14 -0.30 0.01
N GLU A 120 -26.33 0.20 -0.34
CA GLU A 120 -27.40 -0.64 -0.85
C GLU A 120 -27.04 -1.28 -2.20
N PRO A 121 -27.59 -2.47 -2.49
CA PRO A 121 -27.43 -3.09 -3.80
C PRO A 121 -28.02 -2.22 -4.91
N LEU A 122 -27.48 -2.41 -6.11
CA LEU A 122 -28.03 -1.82 -7.32
C LEU A 122 -29.47 -2.36 -7.56
N PRO A 123 -30.40 -1.55 -8.08
CA PRO A 123 -31.71 -2.02 -8.50
C PRO A 123 -31.62 -3.05 -9.63
N ASP A 124 -32.56 -3.99 -9.74
CA ASP A 124 -32.54 -5.07 -10.73
C ASP A 124 -32.41 -4.60 -12.20
N SER A 125 -32.94 -3.42 -12.52
CA SER A 125 -32.90 -2.82 -13.87
C SER A 125 -31.95 -1.63 -13.96
N TYR A 126 -30.82 -1.68 -13.23
CA TYR A 126 -29.81 -0.61 -13.28
C TYR A 126 -29.12 -0.54 -14.65
N SER A 127 -28.66 0.65 -15.01
CA SER A 127 -27.76 0.84 -16.15
C SER A 127 -26.34 1.11 -15.63
N TYR A 128 -25.38 0.31 -16.04
CA TYR A 128 -23.95 0.48 -15.69
C TYR A 128 -23.45 1.89 -16.01
N GLU A 129 -23.85 2.44 -17.17
CA GLU A 129 -23.44 3.76 -17.63
C GLU A 129 -24.00 4.90 -16.77
N GLU A 130 -25.00 4.60 -15.96
CA GLU A 130 -25.69 5.57 -15.11
C GLU A 130 -25.31 5.49 -13.63
N ILE A 131 -24.31 4.66 -13.30
CA ILE A 131 -23.71 4.67 -11.96
C ILE A 131 -22.90 5.95 -11.83
N ARG A 132 -23.15 6.71 -10.77
CA ARG A 132 -22.46 7.95 -10.45
C ARG A 132 -21.90 7.90 -9.04
N ILE A 133 -20.62 8.23 -8.93
CA ILE A 133 -19.92 8.43 -7.66
C ILE A 133 -19.57 9.91 -7.58
N TYR A 134 -20.20 10.60 -6.66
CA TYR A 134 -20.01 12.04 -6.50
C TYR A 134 -18.77 12.33 -5.65
N SER A 135 -18.23 13.56 -5.77
CA SER A 135 -17.02 13.98 -5.05
C SER A 135 -17.14 13.93 -3.52
N ASN A 136 -18.36 14.00 -3.00
CA ASN A 136 -18.66 13.86 -1.56
C ASN A 136 -18.83 12.39 -1.12
N GLY A 137 -18.59 11.43 -2.01
CA GLY A 137 -18.74 10.00 -1.75
C GLY A 137 -20.12 9.41 -1.98
N ASN A 138 -21.14 10.20 -2.25
CA ASN A 138 -22.48 9.67 -2.56
C ASN A 138 -22.44 8.81 -3.82
N ILE A 139 -23.07 7.63 -3.76
CA ILE A 139 -23.26 6.75 -4.91
C ILE A 139 -24.74 6.77 -5.30
N ALA A 140 -25.02 6.98 -6.57
CA ALA A 140 -26.36 6.87 -7.14
C ALA A 140 -26.35 6.05 -8.42
N SER A 141 -27.44 5.37 -8.67
CA SER A 141 -27.67 4.66 -9.92
C SER A 141 -29.03 5.04 -10.49
N LYS A 142 -29.13 5.11 -11.81
CA LYS A 142 -30.42 5.23 -12.48
C LYS A 142 -30.86 3.84 -12.97
N TYR A 143 -32.14 3.58 -12.87
CA TYR A 143 -32.76 2.35 -13.31
C TYR A 143 -34.10 2.62 -14.00
N TYR A 144 -34.56 1.66 -14.77
CA TYR A 144 -35.82 1.76 -15.49
C TYR A 144 -36.96 1.13 -14.67
N THR A 145 -38.06 1.83 -14.54
CA THR A 145 -39.30 1.32 -13.95
C THR A 145 -40.13 0.62 -15.01
N GLY A 146 -41.16 -0.16 -14.59
CA GLY A 146 -42.07 -0.89 -15.48
C GLY A 146 -42.74 -0.01 -16.55
N ASN A 147 -42.76 1.31 -16.39
CA ASN A 147 -43.29 2.26 -17.36
C ASN A 147 -42.21 2.89 -18.25
N ASN A 148 -41.02 2.31 -18.35
CA ASN A 148 -39.86 2.86 -19.05
C ASN A 148 -39.41 4.24 -18.56
N SER A 149 -39.85 4.66 -17.39
CA SER A 149 -39.39 5.88 -16.76
C SER A 149 -38.05 5.65 -16.06
N LYS A 150 -37.13 6.61 -16.25
CA LYS A 150 -35.80 6.55 -15.65
C LYS A 150 -35.82 7.24 -14.27
N VAL A 151 -35.51 6.47 -13.23
CA VAL A 151 -35.51 6.95 -11.83
C VAL A 151 -34.12 6.86 -11.26
N SER A 152 -33.73 7.87 -10.47
CA SER A 152 -32.45 7.87 -9.75
C SER A 152 -32.65 7.37 -8.32
N LYS A 153 -31.78 6.43 -7.88
CA LYS A 153 -31.73 5.93 -6.51
C LYS A 153 -30.35 6.21 -5.93
N VAL A 154 -30.31 6.83 -4.75
CA VAL A 154 -29.07 6.94 -3.95
C VAL A 154 -28.88 5.60 -3.22
N LEU A 155 -27.71 4.99 -3.38
CA LEU A 155 -27.36 3.70 -2.79
C LEU A 155 -26.70 3.84 -1.41
N GLY A 156 -26.03 4.98 -1.17
CA GLY A 156 -25.31 5.25 0.06
C GLY A 156 -24.13 6.18 -0.17
N THR A 157 -23.22 6.20 0.77
CA THR A 157 -22.05 7.10 0.75
C THR A 157 -20.78 6.31 1.04
N ILE A 158 -19.76 6.48 0.22
CA ILE A 158 -18.39 6.06 0.51
C ILE A 158 -17.82 7.00 1.56
N GLU A 159 -17.69 6.51 2.77
CA GLU A 159 -17.11 7.25 3.89
C GLU A 159 -15.61 7.04 3.93
N LEU A 160 -14.86 8.11 4.23
CA LEU A 160 -13.41 8.10 4.36
C LEU A 160 -12.99 8.17 5.82
N TYR A 161 -11.93 7.45 6.15
CA TYR A 161 -11.41 7.30 7.52
C TYR A 161 -9.91 7.58 7.55
N ASP A 162 -9.44 8.30 8.57
CA ASP A 162 -8.02 8.57 8.80
C ASP A 162 -7.38 7.39 9.52
N ILE A 163 -6.43 6.73 8.85
CA ILE A 163 -5.73 5.57 9.40
C ILE A 163 -4.31 5.97 9.71
N THR A 164 -3.92 5.79 10.97
CA THR A 164 -2.55 5.98 11.44
C THR A 164 -1.83 4.64 11.54
N ALA A 165 -0.51 4.65 11.38
CA ALA A 165 0.32 3.44 11.45
C ALA A 165 0.13 2.65 12.77
N ASP A 166 -0.03 3.36 13.89
CA ASP A 166 -0.21 2.74 15.22
C ASP A 166 -1.54 1.98 15.32
N ASN A 167 -2.56 2.43 14.59
CA ASN A 167 -3.90 1.83 14.60
C ASN A 167 -4.01 0.60 13.68
N ILE A 168 -3.01 0.31 12.87
CA ILE A 168 -3.02 -0.85 11.99
C ILE A 168 -2.85 -2.13 12.80
N LYS A 169 -3.79 -3.08 12.61
CA LYS A 169 -3.74 -4.42 13.17
C LYS A 169 -3.13 -5.41 12.20
N SER A 170 -3.58 -5.38 10.93
CA SER A 170 -3.07 -6.21 9.84
C SER A 170 -3.27 -5.51 8.50
N TYR A 171 -2.48 -5.92 7.52
CA TYR A 171 -2.42 -5.33 6.21
C TYR A 171 -1.96 -6.36 5.18
N ASP A 172 -2.52 -6.38 3.96
CA ASP A 172 -2.19 -7.35 2.92
C ASP A 172 -1.76 -6.74 1.58
N GLY A 173 -1.60 -5.42 1.53
CA GLY A 173 -1.29 -4.65 0.32
C GLY A 173 -2.49 -3.88 -0.23
N PHE A 174 -3.71 -4.34 0.00
CA PHE A 174 -4.94 -3.74 -0.52
C PHE A 174 -5.90 -3.31 0.57
N VAL A 175 -6.03 -4.11 1.63
CA VAL A 175 -6.94 -3.83 2.73
C VAL A 175 -6.21 -3.79 4.06
N ILE A 176 -6.64 -2.87 4.89
CA ILE A 176 -6.12 -2.62 6.24
C ILE A 176 -7.21 -2.99 7.24
N GLN A 177 -6.86 -3.80 8.24
CA GLN A 177 -7.67 -3.97 9.44
C GLN A 177 -7.08 -3.10 10.55
N THR A 178 -7.91 -2.34 11.25
CA THR A 178 -7.49 -1.49 12.36
C THR A 178 -7.73 -2.16 13.73
N LYS A 179 -7.00 -1.71 14.74
CA LYS A 179 -7.17 -2.14 16.14
C LYS A 179 -8.43 -1.53 16.74
N ASN A 180 -8.62 -0.23 16.46
CA ASN A 180 -9.78 0.54 16.91
C ASN A 180 -10.44 1.18 15.70
N GLU A 181 -11.69 1.61 15.82
CA GLU A 181 -12.36 2.36 14.76
C GLU A 181 -11.63 3.70 14.52
N PRO A 182 -11.18 3.97 13.28
CA PRO A 182 -10.48 5.22 12.95
C PRO A 182 -11.46 6.39 12.84
N GLU A 183 -10.94 7.60 12.94
CA GLU A 183 -11.72 8.82 12.80
C GLU A 183 -12.25 9.00 11.38
N LYS A 184 -13.52 9.40 11.26
CA LYS A 184 -14.13 9.71 9.97
C LYS A 184 -13.67 11.08 9.49
N ILE A 185 -13.25 11.15 8.22
CA ILE A 185 -12.89 12.40 7.54
C ILE A 185 -14.16 13.09 7.04
N GLN A 186 -14.40 14.32 7.48
CA GLN A 186 -15.62 15.07 7.15
C GLN A 186 -15.62 15.62 5.70
N ASN A 187 -14.48 16.04 5.18
CA ASN A 187 -14.34 16.72 3.89
C ASN A 187 -13.45 15.92 2.92
N GLY A 188 -13.58 14.59 2.93
CA GLY A 188 -12.88 13.74 1.98
C GLY A 188 -13.41 13.91 0.56
N ARG A 189 -12.56 13.78 -0.43
CA ARG A 189 -12.91 13.94 -1.84
C ARG A 189 -12.69 12.63 -2.60
N ILE A 190 -13.63 12.31 -3.48
CA ILE A 190 -13.57 11.15 -4.36
C ILE A 190 -13.62 11.60 -5.82
N ILE A 191 -12.86 10.94 -6.68
CA ILE A 191 -12.84 11.19 -8.12
C ILE A 191 -13.28 9.91 -8.82
N GLN A 192 -14.40 9.97 -9.55
CA GLN A 192 -14.91 8.87 -10.38
C GLN A 192 -14.13 8.76 -11.70
N GLY A 193 -14.02 7.55 -12.26
CA GLY A 193 -13.34 7.29 -13.53
C GLY A 193 -11.81 7.36 -13.44
N VAL A 194 -11.29 7.24 -12.23
CA VAL A 194 -9.86 7.31 -11.91
C VAL A 194 -9.51 6.19 -10.93
N LEU A 195 -8.34 5.59 -11.10
CA LEU A 195 -7.75 4.67 -10.11
C LEU A 195 -6.47 5.25 -9.53
N GLU A 196 -6.25 5.00 -8.26
CA GLU A 196 -4.98 5.30 -7.61
C GLU A 196 -3.96 4.20 -7.95
N GLY A 197 -2.76 4.58 -8.38
CA GLY A 197 -1.65 3.65 -8.62
C GLY A 197 -1.04 3.14 -7.33
N SER A 198 -0.08 2.23 -7.48
CA SER A 198 0.71 1.73 -6.35
C SER A 198 1.46 2.86 -5.65
N SER A 199 1.61 2.76 -4.34
CA SER A 199 2.48 3.65 -3.56
C SER A 199 3.92 3.13 -3.43
N VAL A 200 4.26 2.06 -4.14
CA VAL A 200 5.63 1.49 -4.15
C VAL A 200 6.59 2.43 -4.88
N TYR A 201 7.69 2.75 -4.26
CA TYR A 201 8.77 3.55 -4.85
C TYR A 201 9.88 2.63 -5.35
N LEU A 202 9.93 2.40 -6.67
CA LEU A 202 10.83 1.44 -7.31
C LEU A 202 12.29 1.57 -6.83
N ASN A 203 12.86 2.76 -6.92
CA ASN A 203 14.27 2.97 -6.60
C ASN A 203 14.58 2.75 -5.10
N GLN A 204 13.68 3.15 -4.21
CA GLN A 204 13.82 2.88 -2.76
C GLN A 204 13.78 1.38 -2.47
N THR A 205 12.80 0.69 -3.07
CA THR A 205 12.65 -0.76 -2.91
C THR A 205 13.88 -1.51 -3.40
N LEU A 206 14.40 -1.14 -4.59
CA LEU A 206 15.62 -1.75 -5.15
C LEU A 206 16.85 -1.50 -4.30
N LEU A 207 17.05 -0.27 -3.79
CA LEU A 207 18.16 0.06 -2.91
C LEU A 207 18.12 -0.77 -1.63
N ARG A 208 16.95 -0.88 -1.01
CA ARG A 208 16.79 -1.67 0.20
C ARG A 208 17.03 -3.15 -0.03
N MET A 209 16.53 -3.69 -1.15
CA MET A 209 16.83 -5.08 -1.56
C MET A 209 18.32 -5.30 -1.75
N LEU A 210 19.03 -4.37 -2.38
CA LEU A 210 20.46 -4.47 -2.56
C LEU A 210 21.21 -4.50 -1.22
N PHE A 211 20.81 -3.64 -0.26
CA PHE A 211 21.36 -3.62 1.09
C PHE A 211 21.15 -4.96 1.83
N LEU A 212 19.95 -5.54 1.73
CA LEU A 212 19.67 -6.85 2.32
C LEU A 212 20.49 -7.96 1.69
N LEU A 213 20.63 -7.95 0.37
CA LEU A 213 21.48 -8.91 -0.33
C LEU A 213 22.96 -8.83 0.08
N GLU A 214 23.42 -7.66 0.57
CA GLU A 214 24.76 -7.53 1.16
C GLU A 214 24.87 -8.17 2.57
N GLN A 215 23.76 -8.21 3.31
CA GLN A 215 23.70 -8.85 4.62
C GLN A 215 23.51 -10.37 4.55
N MET A 216 22.79 -10.83 3.52
CA MET A 216 22.54 -12.25 3.30
C MET A 216 23.83 -12.96 2.84
N ASP A 217 23.91 -14.27 3.05
CA ASP A 217 25.13 -15.04 2.74
C ASP A 217 25.54 -14.88 1.27
N LYS A 218 26.76 -14.36 1.08
CA LYS A 218 27.32 -13.94 -0.22
C LYS A 218 27.66 -15.13 -1.14
N THR A 219 27.47 -16.38 -0.70
CA THR A 219 27.86 -17.57 -1.45
C THR A 219 26.88 -17.99 -2.54
N LEU A 220 25.64 -17.49 -2.51
CA LEU A 220 24.62 -17.85 -3.48
C LEU A 220 24.81 -17.11 -4.82
N VAL A 221 25.06 -17.84 -5.90
CA VAL A 221 25.20 -17.33 -7.27
C VAL A 221 24.01 -16.44 -7.66
N LYS A 222 22.79 -16.84 -7.29
CA LYS A 222 21.55 -16.11 -7.54
C LYS A 222 21.56 -14.69 -6.93
N CYS A 223 22.15 -14.54 -5.74
CA CYS A 223 22.30 -13.22 -5.12
C CYS A 223 23.20 -12.29 -5.93
N LYS A 224 24.29 -12.81 -6.54
CA LYS A 224 25.20 -12.01 -7.38
C LYS A 224 24.51 -11.50 -8.63
N GLU A 225 23.77 -12.33 -9.35
CA GLU A 225 23.03 -11.95 -10.56
C GLU A 225 21.97 -10.88 -10.26
N THR A 226 21.21 -11.07 -9.17
CA THR A 226 20.20 -10.10 -8.74
C THR A 226 20.83 -8.75 -8.37
N LYS A 227 21.98 -8.76 -7.66
CA LYS A 227 22.73 -7.54 -7.34
C LYS A 227 23.16 -6.78 -8.60
N ILE A 228 23.76 -7.48 -9.57
CA ILE A 228 24.20 -6.87 -10.83
C ILE A 228 23.00 -6.23 -11.56
N TYR A 229 21.87 -6.93 -11.61
CA TYR A 229 20.65 -6.41 -12.24
C TYR A 229 20.15 -5.12 -11.56
N ILE A 230 20.05 -5.15 -10.22
CA ILE A 230 19.60 -3.97 -9.44
C ILE A 230 20.55 -2.79 -9.63
N ILE A 231 21.86 -3.02 -9.53
CA ILE A 231 22.88 -1.98 -9.71
C ILE A 231 22.78 -1.36 -11.11
N LYS A 232 22.68 -2.20 -12.14
CA LYS A 232 22.54 -1.73 -13.51
C LYS A 232 21.31 -0.84 -13.68
N HIS A 233 20.17 -1.25 -13.16
CA HIS A 233 18.93 -0.47 -13.21
C HIS A 233 19.06 0.88 -12.48
N LEU A 234 19.66 0.88 -11.29
CA LEU A 234 19.90 2.11 -10.53
C LEU A 234 20.87 3.08 -11.22
N MET A 235 21.84 2.56 -11.98
CA MET A 235 22.77 3.40 -12.75
C MET A 235 22.16 3.97 -14.03
N GLU A 236 21.17 3.30 -14.62
CA GLU A 236 20.43 3.77 -15.81
C GLU A 236 19.38 4.85 -15.46
N THR A 237 18.98 4.96 -14.19
CA THR A 237 18.10 6.03 -13.70
C THR A 237 18.94 7.21 -13.21
N ASP A 238 18.33 8.41 -13.13
CA ASP A 238 19.03 9.63 -12.64
C ASP A 238 19.21 9.56 -11.12
N PHE A 239 19.98 8.53 -10.71
CA PHE A 239 20.18 8.09 -9.35
C PHE A 239 20.77 9.16 -8.44
N GLN A 240 21.63 10.02 -8.98
CA GLN A 240 22.31 11.08 -8.22
C GLN A 240 21.31 12.09 -7.64
N GLU A 241 20.35 12.57 -8.45
CA GLU A 241 19.32 13.51 -7.98
C GLU A 241 18.40 12.85 -6.97
N TYR A 242 18.00 11.61 -7.25
CA TYR A 242 17.16 10.82 -6.37
C TYR A 242 17.86 10.52 -5.02
N TYR A 243 19.13 10.17 -5.06
CA TYR A 243 19.96 9.90 -3.88
C TYR A 243 20.07 11.12 -2.96
N GLN A 244 20.31 12.32 -3.53
CA GLN A 244 20.35 13.55 -2.77
C GLN A 244 18.99 13.84 -2.09
N LYS A 245 17.90 13.57 -2.75
CA LYS A 245 16.55 13.71 -2.20
C LYS A 245 16.29 12.73 -1.05
N LEU A 246 16.74 11.49 -1.16
CA LEU A 246 16.66 10.50 -0.08
C LEU A 246 17.42 10.92 1.17
N LEU A 247 18.58 11.54 0.99
CA LEU A 247 19.39 12.06 2.10
C LEU A 247 18.73 13.24 2.80
N THR A 248 18.05 14.13 2.05
CA THR A 248 17.41 15.31 2.62
C THR A 248 16.10 15.01 3.32
N ASP A 249 15.33 14.04 2.82
CA ASP A 249 13.98 13.78 3.31
C ASP A 249 13.91 12.72 4.43
N ASP A 250 15.06 12.13 4.83
CA ASP A 250 15.17 11.02 5.83
C ASP A 250 14.16 9.86 5.58
N ILE A 251 13.81 9.67 4.29
CA ILE A 251 12.73 8.77 3.88
C ILE A 251 13.05 7.30 4.18
N LEU A 252 14.34 6.97 4.31
CA LEU A 252 14.78 5.59 4.54
C LEU A 252 14.87 5.23 6.03
N GLY A 253 14.70 6.18 6.97
CA GLY A 253 14.89 5.93 8.40
C GLY A 253 16.30 5.39 8.72
N ILE A 254 17.26 5.57 7.81
CA ILE A 254 18.62 5.08 7.95
C ILE A 254 19.40 6.18 8.68
N HIS A 255 19.36 6.16 9.99
CA HIS A 255 20.14 7.06 10.82
C HIS A 255 21.67 6.86 10.70
N ASN A 256 22.15 6.08 9.74
CA ASN A 256 23.56 5.74 9.58
C ASN A 256 24.07 6.12 8.19
N LEU A 257 24.24 7.44 7.96
CA LEU A 257 24.84 8.04 6.77
C LEU A 257 26.14 7.36 6.30
N LYS A 258 26.89 6.78 7.24
CA LYS A 258 28.15 6.09 6.96
C LYS A 258 27.98 4.89 6.01
N TYR A 259 26.88 4.15 6.11
CA TYR A 259 26.63 3.02 5.20
C TYR A 259 26.25 3.46 3.79
N LEU A 260 25.62 4.60 3.64
CA LEU A 260 25.28 5.18 2.33
C LEU A 260 26.52 5.73 1.62
N ASP A 261 27.42 6.39 2.34
CA ASP A 261 28.71 6.84 1.81
C ASP A 261 29.58 5.64 1.38
N ASP A 262 29.68 4.61 2.24
CA ASP A 262 30.41 3.37 1.94
C ASP A 262 29.80 2.65 0.72
N PHE A 263 28.49 2.68 0.55
CA PHE A 263 27.78 2.11 -0.58
C PHE A 263 28.03 2.88 -1.89
N THR A 264 28.02 4.20 -1.85
CA THR A 264 28.35 5.05 -3.00
C THR A 264 29.80 4.83 -3.44
N ILE A 265 30.73 4.77 -2.50
CA ILE A 265 32.15 4.45 -2.75
C ILE A 265 32.29 3.03 -3.34
N PHE A 266 31.51 2.08 -2.84
CA PHE A 266 31.48 0.71 -3.36
C PHE A 266 31.00 0.66 -4.81
N LEU A 267 29.90 1.36 -5.17
CA LEU A 267 29.39 1.45 -6.54
C LEU A 267 30.43 2.08 -7.47
N GLU A 268 31.04 3.18 -7.06
CA GLU A 268 32.05 3.90 -7.86
C GLU A 268 33.32 3.09 -8.11
N ARG A 269 33.72 2.24 -7.17
CA ARG A 269 34.95 1.41 -7.31
C ARG A 269 34.75 0.15 -8.11
N ASN A 270 33.54 -0.42 -8.14
CA ASN A 270 33.34 -1.74 -8.73
C ASN A 270 32.60 -1.73 -10.07
N TYR A 271 32.00 -0.60 -10.46
CA TYR A 271 31.08 -0.51 -11.61
C TYR A 271 31.32 0.72 -12.51
N LYS A 272 32.39 1.48 -12.27
CA LYS A 272 32.99 2.39 -13.24
C LYS A 272 34.10 1.67 -14.01
#